data_c7005e7ffa77e81068ead027fa043446
#
_entry.id   c7005e7ffa77e81068ead027fa043446
#
_cell.length_a   1.000
_cell.length_b   1.000
_cell.length_c   1.000
_cell.angle_alpha   90.00
_cell.angle_beta   90.00
_cell.angle_gamma   90.00
#
_symmetry.space_group_name_H-M   'P 1'
#
loop_
_entity.id
_entity.type
_entity.pdbx_description
1 polymer ?
#
loop_
_entity_poly.entity_id
_entity_poly.type
_entity_poly.pdbx_seq_one_letter_code
_entity_poly.pdbx_strand_id
1 'polypeptide(L)'
;MEDYKVILDTIKSGESFGVIMDRHHVGYPKINKIAASIKEVFDVRRVRSGKPYMILSSKDSLERAKVFIYKNNKIRATVVDFQDSIIKAFPYFQPIKTIEKIVEGKIYSNLSNAMDSLHLLPNLTWEIADIYAWTLDFGKLQKGDSFKFVFEEKIISDSIFGGYGEVKSAVFKHVDQDFYAFRFLADSIMNIHEYYDENAKMLRSQFLKAPIKFQYRISSRYNLRRRIAYYGNRIKPHKGTDFAARVGTPIIATASGTVIESARKGGNGNYVKIKHNSTYATQYLHMQKRKVKKGQYVKQGDIIGTVGMTGNTGGPHVCYRFWKHGRQVDPLREKLPAAKPMKEHIKPVFLDFTKSLKLQLDQFHPKLKTHTITAKVIAQN
;
A
#
# COMPACT_ATOMS: atom_id res chain seq x y z
N MET A 1 -13.65 -21.91 -27.10
CA MET A 1 -12.30 -22.54 -27.10
C MET A 1 -12.28 -23.88 -27.82
N GLU A 2 -13.42 -24.48 -28.06
CA GLU A 2 -13.51 -25.79 -28.75
C GLU A 2 -12.97 -25.79 -30.18
N ASP A 3 -12.90 -24.62 -30.82
CA ASP A 3 -12.52 -24.48 -32.25
C ASP A 3 -11.00 -24.31 -32.46
N TYR A 4 -10.21 -24.21 -31.40
CA TYR A 4 -8.77 -23.94 -31.50
C TYR A 4 -7.93 -25.00 -30.79
N LYS A 5 -6.72 -25.22 -31.29
CA LYS A 5 -5.63 -25.84 -30.53
C LYS A 5 -4.99 -24.78 -29.63
N VAL A 6 -4.85 -25.08 -28.34
CA VAL A 6 -4.27 -24.17 -27.36
C VAL A 6 -2.82 -24.55 -27.11
N ILE A 7 -1.90 -23.61 -27.32
CA ILE A 7 -0.48 -23.78 -27.07
C ILE A 7 -0.08 -22.82 -25.96
N LEU A 8 0.46 -23.34 -24.85
CA LEU A 8 0.96 -22.59 -23.72
C LEU A 8 2.48 -22.67 -23.70
N ASP A 9 3.17 -21.54 -23.66
CA ASP A 9 4.62 -21.50 -23.59
C ASP A 9 5.09 -20.23 -22.83
N THR A 10 6.40 -20.11 -22.64
CA THR A 10 7.05 -18.99 -21.96
C THR A 10 8.11 -18.39 -22.88
N ILE A 11 8.16 -17.06 -22.96
CA ILE A 11 9.13 -16.34 -23.80
C ILE A 11 10.54 -16.63 -23.29
N LYS A 12 11.38 -17.19 -24.13
CA LYS A 12 12.77 -17.51 -23.82
C LYS A 12 13.68 -16.28 -23.95
N SER A 13 14.88 -16.38 -23.39
CA SER A 13 15.88 -15.31 -23.54
C SER A 13 16.23 -15.09 -25.01
N GLY A 14 16.18 -13.84 -25.48
CA GLY A 14 16.45 -13.46 -26.87
C GLY A 14 15.27 -13.66 -27.84
N GLU A 15 14.15 -14.25 -27.41
CA GLU A 15 12.97 -14.39 -28.27
C GLU A 15 12.22 -13.05 -28.42
N SER A 16 11.88 -12.72 -29.66
CA SER A 16 11.00 -11.62 -30.00
C SER A 16 9.61 -12.11 -30.37
N PHE A 17 8.63 -11.20 -30.38
CA PHE A 17 7.29 -11.48 -30.89
C PHE A 17 7.32 -12.06 -32.30
N GLY A 18 8.20 -11.52 -33.18
CA GLY A 18 8.35 -12.01 -34.55
C GLY A 18 8.80 -13.46 -34.62
N VAL A 19 9.80 -13.85 -33.84
CA VAL A 19 10.30 -15.24 -33.77
C VAL A 19 9.22 -16.20 -33.27
N ILE A 20 8.46 -15.77 -32.26
CA ILE A 20 7.36 -16.59 -31.73
C ILE A 20 6.28 -16.79 -32.80
N MET A 21 5.86 -15.73 -33.51
CA MET A 21 4.83 -15.81 -34.54
C MET A 21 5.28 -16.63 -35.75
N ASP A 22 6.53 -16.50 -36.17
CA ASP A 22 7.11 -17.28 -37.28
C ASP A 22 7.11 -18.78 -36.98
N ARG A 23 7.51 -19.16 -35.75
CA ARG A 23 7.45 -20.57 -35.26
C ARG A 23 6.03 -21.13 -35.32
N HIS A 24 5.00 -20.29 -35.22
CA HIS A 24 3.60 -20.68 -35.29
C HIS A 24 2.96 -20.36 -36.66
N HIS A 25 3.79 -20.41 -37.69
CA HIS A 25 3.39 -20.35 -39.12
C HIS A 25 2.68 -19.04 -39.52
N VAL A 26 3.08 -17.90 -38.90
CA VAL A 26 2.66 -16.55 -39.32
C VAL A 26 3.82 -15.92 -40.09
N GLY A 27 3.65 -15.73 -41.39
CA GLY A 27 4.71 -15.15 -42.22
C GLY A 27 5.03 -13.68 -41.89
N TYR A 28 6.29 -13.30 -42.09
CA TYR A 28 6.82 -11.95 -41.75
C TYR A 28 6.00 -10.76 -42.26
N PRO A 29 5.42 -10.77 -43.50
CA PRO A 29 4.55 -9.67 -43.93
C PRO A 29 3.34 -9.48 -43.01
N LYS A 30 2.71 -10.58 -42.54
CA LYS A 30 1.57 -10.53 -41.62
C LYS A 30 2.03 -10.12 -40.22
N ILE A 31 3.20 -10.59 -39.75
CA ILE A 31 3.79 -10.18 -38.47
C ILE A 31 4.00 -8.68 -38.41
N ASN A 32 4.57 -8.09 -39.45
CA ASN A 32 4.81 -6.64 -39.55
C ASN A 32 3.48 -5.85 -39.53
N LYS A 33 2.48 -6.33 -40.28
CA LYS A 33 1.13 -5.73 -40.27
C LYS A 33 0.49 -5.80 -38.88
N ILE A 34 0.58 -6.94 -38.18
CA ILE A 34 0.11 -7.11 -36.81
C ILE A 34 0.80 -6.09 -35.91
N ALA A 35 2.14 -6.07 -35.88
CA ALA A 35 2.92 -5.20 -35.00
C ALA A 35 2.60 -3.71 -35.21
N ALA A 36 2.41 -3.29 -36.46
CA ALA A 36 2.03 -1.91 -36.78
C ALA A 36 0.61 -1.56 -36.30
N SER A 37 -0.35 -2.48 -36.53
CA SER A 37 -1.77 -2.23 -36.21
C SER A 37 -2.06 -2.16 -34.72
N ILE A 38 -1.29 -2.87 -33.86
CA ILE A 38 -1.58 -2.99 -32.43
C ILE A 38 -0.68 -2.11 -31.56
N LYS A 39 0.24 -1.35 -32.12
CA LYS A 39 1.31 -0.61 -31.42
C LYS A 39 0.81 0.25 -30.26
N GLU A 40 -0.34 0.91 -30.42
CA GLU A 40 -0.93 1.78 -29.40
C GLU A 40 -1.43 0.99 -28.16
N VAL A 41 -1.88 -0.26 -28.37
CA VAL A 41 -2.38 -1.13 -27.27
C VAL A 41 -1.29 -2.03 -26.73
N PHE A 42 -0.46 -2.57 -27.63
CA PHE A 42 0.60 -3.51 -27.30
C PHE A 42 1.83 -3.29 -28.19
N ASP A 43 2.87 -2.70 -27.60
CA ASP A 43 4.16 -2.58 -28.27
C ASP A 43 4.90 -3.92 -28.18
N VAL A 44 4.93 -4.67 -29.28
CA VAL A 44 5.54 -6.01 -29.39
C VAL A 44 7.03 -6.04 -29.04
N ARG A 45 7.72 -4.89 -29.04
CA ARG A 45 9.13 -4.77 -28.65
C ARG A 45 9.31 -4.84 -27.13
N ARG A 46 8.22 -4.75 -26.36
CA ARG A 46 8.21 -4.77 -24.88
C ARG A 46 7.89 -6.13 -24.31
N VAL A 47 7.81 -7.18 -25.12
CA VAL A 47 7.72 -8.56 -24.60
C VAL A 47 8.96 -8.88 -23.78
N ARG A 48 8.78 -9.63 -22.69
CA ARG A 48 9.87 -9.92 -21.75
C ARG A 48 10.08 -11.41 -21.61
N SER A 49 11.34 -11.84 -21.61
CA SER A 49 11.72 -13.19 -21.24
C SER A 49 11.12 -13.60 -19.88
N GLY A 50 10.74 -14.85 -19.74
CA GLY A 50 10.11 -15.42 -18.56
C GLY A 50 8.60 -15.13 -18.44
N LYS A 51 8.00 -14.38 -19.36
CA LYS A 51 6.55 -14.14 -19.36
C LYS A 51 5.83 -15.24 -20.14
N PRO A 52 4.77 -15.82 -19.55
CA PRO A 52 3.96 -16.82 -20.24
C PRO A 52 3.11 -16.17 -21.33
N TYR A 53 2.91 -16.91 -22.40
CA TYR A 53 1.97 -16.57 -23.46
C TYR A 53 1.15 -17.80 -23.86
N MET A 54 0.06 -17.55 -24.56
CA MET A 54 -0.82 -18.56 -25.12
C MET A 54 -1.07 -18.23 -26.59
N ILE A 55 -1.05 -19.25 -27.43
CA ILE A 55 -1.46 -19.15 -28.82
C ILE A 55 -2.70 -20.02 -29.02
N LEU A 56 -3.70 -19.45 -29.69
CA LEU A 56 -4.82 -20.18 -30.25
C LEU A 56 -4.53 -20.37 -31.74
N SER A 57 -4.33 -21.61 -32.15
CA SER A 57 -4.04 -21.98 -33.54
C SER A 57 -5.19 -22.76 -34.18
N SER A 58 -5.21 -22.78 -35.50
CA SER A 58 -6.15 -23.64 -36.24
C SER A 58 -5.89 -25.12 -35.91
N LYS A 59 -6.95 -25.95 -36.07
CA LYS A 59 -6.86 -27.41 -35.84
C LYS A 59 -6.46 -28.17 -37.11
N ASP A 60 -6.18 -27.46 -38.21
CA ASP A 60 -5.67 -28.06 -39.43
C ASP A 60 -4.20 -28.54 -39.29
N SER A 61 -3.67 -29.23 -40.29
CA SER A 61 -2.31 -29.74 -40.29
C SER A 61 -1.23 -28.66 -40.21
N LEU A 62 -1.55 -27.41 -40.47
CA LEU A 62 -0.62 -26.29 -40.43
C LEU A 62 -0.57 -25.60 -39.09
N GLU A 63 -1.57 -25.82 -38.21
CA GLU A 63 -1.62 -25.24 -36.84
C GLU A 63 -1.29 -23.75 -36.78
N ARG A 64 -1.74 -22.97 -37.77
CA ARG A 64 -1.42 -21.54 -37.86
C ARG A 64 -1.99 -20.75 -36.69
N ALA A 65 -1.19 -19.91 -36.07
CA ALA A 65 -1.66 -19.02 -35.04
C ALA A 65 -2.75 -18.06 -35.57
N LYS A 66 -3.78 -17.88 -34.76
CA LYS A 66 -4.94 -16.98 -35.01
C LYS A 66 -5.03 -15.90 -33.94
N VAL A 67 -4.70 -16.24 -32.70
CA VAL A 67 -4.73 -15.33 -31.55
C VAL A 67 -3.46 -15.54 -30.72
N PHE A 68 -2.85 -14.44 -30.31
CA PHE A 68 -1.74 -14.41 -29.35
C PHE A 68 -2.18 -13.74 -28.07
N ILE A 69 -1.99 -14.39 -26.93
CA ILE A 69 -2.37 -13.86 -25.60
C ILE A 69 -1.13 -13.76 -24.74
N TYR A 70 -0.69 -12.55 -24.46
CA TYR A 70 0.46 -12.24 -23.61
C TYR A 70 0.01 -11.99 -22.17
N LYS A 71 0.50 -12.80 -21.22
CA LYS A 71 0.19 -12.61 -19.79
C LYS A 71 1.07 -11.50 -19.19
N ASN A 72 0.53 -10.29 -19.08
CA ASN A 72 1.23 -9.15 -18.49
C ASN A 72 1.55 -9.39 -17.00
N ASN A 73 0.56 -9.90 -16.25
CA ASN A 73 0.66 -10.30 -14.85
C ASN A 73 -0.45 -11.33 -14.51
N LYS A 74 -0.65 -11.65 -13.23
CA LYS A 74 -1.67 -12.62 -12.78
C LYS A 74 -3.11 -12.22 -13.14
N ILE A 75 -3.38 -10.91 -13.29
CA ILE A 75 -4.73 -10.36 -13.48
C ILE A 75 -4.96 -9.95 -14.94
N ARG A 76 -3.93 -9.40 -15.59
CA ARG A 76 -4.06 -8.80 -16.92
C ARG A 76 -3.31 -9.61 -17.97
N ALA A 77 -3.97 -9.88 -19.08
CA ALA A 77 -3.39 -10.34 -20.32
C ALA A 77 -3.69 -9.33 -21.44
N THR A 78 -2.90 -9.37 -22.50
CA THR A 78 -3.18 -8.66 -23.75
C THR A 78 -3.52 -9.70 -24.80
N VAL A 79 -4.71 -9.61 -25.38
CA VAL A 79 -5.18 -10.46 -26.47
C VAL A 79 -4.90 -9.75 -27.79
N VAL A 80 -4.27 -10.43 -28.72
CA VAL A 80 -4.03 -9.97 -30.09
C VAL A 80 -4.73 -10.96 -31.01
N ASP A 81 -5.84 -10.56 -31.60
CA ASP A 81 -6.64 -11.35 -32.53
C ASP A 81 -6.35 -10.89 -33.96
N PHE A 82 -5.88 -11.83 -34.79
CA PHE A 82 -5.51 -11.59 -36.19
C PHE A 82 -6.03 -12.70 -37.13
N GLN A 83 -7.11 -13.39 -36.71
CA GLN A 83 -7.75 -14.42 -37.51
C GLN A 83 -8.44 -13.82 -38.72
N ASP A 84 -9.08 -12.66 -38.56
CA ASP A 84 -9.82 -11.95 -39.59
C ASP A 84 -8.97 -10.92 -40.34
N SER A 85 -9.58 -10.24 -41.30
CA SER A 85 -8.98 -9.14 -42.04
C SER A 85 -8.62 -7.94 -41.13
N ILE A 86 -9.39 -7.75 -40.05
CA ILE A 86 -9.19 -6.67 -39.06
C ILE A 86 -8.43 -7.23 -37.87
N ILE A 87 -7.22 -6.71 -37.67
CA ILE A 87 -6.39 -7.08 -36.52
C ILE A 87 -6.84 -6.26 -35.30
N LYS A 88 -7.15 -6.94 -34.19
CA LYS A 88 -7.61 -6.34 -32.94
C LYS A 88 -6.64 -6.65 -31.81
N ALA A 89 -6.40 -5.69 -30.93
CA ALA A 89 -5.71 -5.92 -29.67
C ALA A 89 -6.48 -5.25 -28.53
N PHE A 90 -6.65 -5.97 -27.43
CA PHE A 90 -7.35 -5.45 -26.26
C PHE A 90 -6.85 -6.09 -24.97
N PRO A 91 -6.95 -5.38 -23.83
CA PRO A 91 -6.66 -5.98 -22.55
C PRO A 91 -7.77 -6.93 -22.12
N TYR A 92 -7.38 -8.08 -21.59
CA TYR A 92 -8.27 -9.01 -20.91
C TYR A 92 -7.92 -9.02 -19.42
N PHE A 93 -8.93 -8.94 -18.56
CA PHE A 93 -8.78 -9.00 -17.13
C PHE A 93 -9.41 -10.29 -16.59
N GLN A 94 -8.63 -11.04 -15.83
CA GLN A 94 -9.12 -12.20 -15.12
C GLN A 94 -10.20 -11.77 -14.11
N PRO A 95 -11.31 -12.50 -13.99
CA PRO A 95 -12.31 -12.22 -12.97
C PRO A 95 -11.69 -12.38 -11.58
N ILE A 96 -11.98 -11.41 -10.70
CA ILE A 96 -11.53 -11.40 -9.32
C ILE A 96 -12.76 -11.50 -8.44
N LYS A 97 -12.79 -12.54 -7.59
CA LYS A 97 -13.75 -12.65 -6.49
C LYS A 97 -13.11 -12.19 -5.20
N THR A 98 -13.86 -11.48 -4.39
CA THR A 98 -13.45 -11.11 -3.03
C THR A 98 -14.24 -11.98 -2.06
N ILE A 99 -13.54 -12.69 -1.18
CA ILE A 99 -14.12 -13.50 -0.13
C ILE A 99 -13.74 -12.91 1.22
N GLU A 100 -14.67 -12.90 2.16
CA GLU A 100 -14.41 -12.48 3.53
C GLU A 100 -13.90 -13.67 4.34
N LYS A 101 -12.81 -13.46 5.06
CA LYS A 101 -12.20 -14.45 5.96
C LYS A 101 -12.08 -13.89 7.36
N ILE A 102 -12.25 -14.74 8.34
CA ILE A 102 -11.98 -14.45 9.73
C ILE A 102 -10.87 -15.35 10.23
N VAL A 103 -9.95 -14.78 11.01
CA VAL A 103 -8.84 -15.51 11.61
C VAL A 103 -8.71 -15.15 13.08
N GLU A 104 -8.32 -16.12 13.90
CA GLU A 104 -7.94 -15.95 15.29
C GLU A 104 -6.52 -16.45 15.50
N GLY A 105 -5.72 -15.71 16.29
CA GLY A 105 -4.36 -16.10 16.66
C GLY A 105 -4.03 -15.76 18.10
N LYS A 106 -3.04 -16.47 18.64
CA LYS A 106 -2.46 -16.20 19.97
C LYS A 106 -1.02 -15.77 19.86
N ILE A 107 -0.63 -14.83 20.68
CA ILE A 107 0.76 -14.34 20.77
C ILE A 107 1.54 -15.27 21.70
N TYR A 108 2.61 -15.85 21.19
CA TYR A 108 3.58 -16.63 21.98
C TYR A 108 4.92 -15.92 22.11
N SER A 109 5.26 -15.06 21.14
CA SER A 109 6.47 -14.26 21.11
C SER A 109 6.23 -12.84 20.60
N ASN A 110 5.76 -12.69 19.35
CA ASN A 110 5.42 -11.42 18.72
C ASN A 110 4.35 -11.62 17.65
N LEU A 111 3.77 -10.52 17.16
CA LEU A 111 2.72 -10.56 16.16
C LEU A 111 3.17 -11.24 14.85
N SER A 112 4.38 -10.93 14.36
CA SER A 112 4.88 -11.50 13.10
C SER A 112 4.89 -13.04 13.13
N ASN A 113 5.47 -13.61 14.18
CA ASN A 113 5.53 -15.07 14.33
C ASN A 113 4.14 -15.70 14.47
N ALA A 114 3.19 -15.02 15.13
CA ALA A 114 1.81 -15.50 15.23
C ALA A 114 1.12 -15.47 13.86
N MET A 115 1.31 -14.43 13.06
CA MET A 115 0.77 -14.33 11.70
C MET A 115 1.40 -15.36 10.74
N ASP A 116 2.71 -15.56 10.84
CA ASP A 116 3.44 -16.57 10.05
C ASP A 116 2.95 -17.99 10.36
N SER A 117 2.66 -18.30 11.63
CA SER A 117 2.09 -19.60 12.02
C SER A 117 0.69 -19.86 11.46
N LEU A 118 -0.02 -18.81 11.08
CA LEU A 118 -1.32 -18.86 10.41
C LEU A 118 -1.19 -18.82 8.87
N HIS A 119 0.04 -18.90 8.35
CA HIS A 119 0.37 -18.81 6.92
C HIS A 119 -0.12 -17.52 6.25
N LEU A 120 -0.18 -16.43 6.99
CA LEU A 120 -0.58 -15.12 6.49
C LEU A 120 0.64 -14.35 5.99
N LEU A 121 0.50 -13.70 4.84
CA LEU A 121 1.62 -12.95 4.25
C LEU A 121 1.95 -11.69 5.06
N PRO A 122 3.21 -11.25 5.07
CA PRO A 122 3.69 -10.11 5.85
C PRO A 122 2.93 -8.79 5.60
N ASN A 123 2.39 -8.57 4.38
CA ASN A 123 1.63 -7.36 4.08
C ASN A 123 0.37 -7.21 4.96
N LEU A 124 -0.32 -8.30 5.32
CA LEU A 124 -1.46 -8.24 6.23
C LEU A 124 -1.01 -7.93 7.66
N THR A 125 0.13 -8.49 8.10
CA THR A 125 0.75 -8.13 9.39
C THR A 125 1.03 -6.64 9.49
N TRP A 126 1.55 -6.04 8.41
CA TRP A 126 1.83 -4.62 8.35
C TRP A 126 0.56 -3.76 8.42
N GLU A 127 -0.50 -4.19 7.75
CA GLU A 127 -1.80 -3.51 7.79
C GLU A 127 -2.39 -3.52 9.20
N ILE A 128 -2.39 -4.67 9.86
CA ILE A 128 -2.85 -4.80 11.26
C ILE A 128 -2.00 -3.93 12.20
N ALA A 129 -0.68 -3.94 12.04
CA ALA A 129 0.21 -3.09 12.83
C ALA A 129 -0.05 -1.60 12.60
N ASP A 130 -0.35 -1.17 11.36
CA ASP A 130 -0.71 0.22 11.04
C ASP A 130 -2.05 0.64 11.67
N ILE A 131 -3.06 -0.24 11.68
CA ILE A 131 -4.38 0.02 12.28
C ILE A 131 -4.24 0.35 13.77
N TYR A 132 -3.44 -0.43 14.49
CA TYR A 132 -3.28 -0.31 15.93
C TYR A 132 -2.07 0.50 16.39
N ALA A 133 -1.32 1.09 15.48
CA ALA A 133 -0.03 1.76 15.76
C ALA A 133 -0.08 2.82 16.89
N TRP A 134 -1.27 3.30 17.24
CA TRP A 134 -1.48 4.36 18.23
C TRP A 134 -2.24 3.90 19.48
N THR A 135 -2.86 2.75 19.43
CA THR A 135 -3.67 2.21 20.51
C THR A 135 -3.01 1.04 21.22
N LEU A 136 -2.16 0.30 20.51
CA LEU A 136 -1.48 -0.89 21.03
C LEU A 136 0.04 -0.76 20.84
N ASP A 137 0.80 -0.99 21.92
CA ASP A 137 2.26 -1.07 21.85
C ASP A 137 2.66 -2.53 21.57
N PHE A 138 2.92 -2.85 20.33
CA PHE A 138 3.30 -4.22 19.92
C PHE A 138 4.59 -4.73 20.59
N GLY A 139 5.43 -3.84 21.12
CA GLY A 139 6.61 -4.20 21.92
C GLY A 139 6.27 -4.70 23.32
N LYS A 140 5.04 -4.48 23.78
CA LYS A 140 4.55 -4.90 25.11
C LYS A 140 3.58 -6.08 25.07
N LEU A 141 3.33 -6.65 23.89
CA LEU A 141 2.50 -7.85 23.78
C LEU A 141 3.09 -8.98 24.63
N GLN A 142 2.19 -9.70 25.32
CA GLN A 142 2.55 -10.78 26.23
C GLN A 142 2.14 -12.13 25.65
N LYS A 143 2.80 -13.18 26.13
CA LYS A 143 2.41 -14.55 25.85
C LYS A 143 0.99 -14.78 26.37
N GLY A 144 0.10 -15.22 25.49
CA GLY A 144 -1.32 -15.45 25.82
C GLY A 144 -2.25 -14.38 25.29
N ASP A 145 -1.75 -13.18 24.94
CA ASP A 145 -2.54 -12.20 24.19
C ASP A 145 -3.09 -12.83 22.92
N SER A 146 -4.23 -12.35 22.47
CA SER A 146 -4.89 -12.92 21.29
C SER A 146 -5.42 -11.81 20.37
N PHE A 147 -5.67 -12.19 19.13
CA PHE A 147 -6.29 -11.32 18.16
C PHE A 147 -7.28 -12.09 17.29
N LYS A 148 -8.29 -11.38 16.81
CA LYS A 148 -9.17 -11.82 15.73
C LYS A 148 -9.30 -10.69 14.73
N PHE A 149 -9.40 -11.00 13.44
CA PHE A 149 -9.75 -10.00 12.44
C PHE A 149 -10.44 -10.60 11.24
N VAL A 150 -11.32 -9.78 10.66
CA VAL A 150 -12.06 -10.04 9.44
C VAL A 150 -11.42 -9.26 8.33
N PHE A 151 -11.06 -9.93 7.25
CA PHE A 151 -10.38 -9.33 6.12
C PHE A 151 -10.83 -9.91 4.80
N GLU A 152 -10.57 -9.21 3.73
CA GLU A 152 -10.86 -9.66 2.38
C GLU A 152 -9.66 -10.40 1.79
N GLU A 153 -9.96 -11.51 1.10
CA GLU A 153 -9.00 -12.22 0.26
C GLU A 153 -9.49 -12.19 -1.18
N LYS A 154 -8.62 -11.84 -2.10
CA LYS A 154 -8.90 -11.78 -3.54
C LYS A 154 -8.51 -13.09 -4.19
N ILE A 155 -9.44 -13.71 -4.91
CA ILE A 155 -9.24 -14.93 -5.66
C ILE A 155 -9.40 -14.62 -7.14
N ILE A 156 -8.38 -14.93 -7.93
CA ILE A 156 -8.35 -14.74 -9.39
C ILE A 156 -8.75 -16.06 -10.02
N SER A 157 -9.73 -16.03 -10.95
CA SER A 157 -10.18 -17.20 -11.70
C SER A 157 -10.48 -18.42 -10.81
N ASP A 158 -11.17 -18.18 -9.70
CA ASP A 158 -11.68 -19.17 -8.74
C ASP A 158 -10.65 -19.97 -7.94
N SER A 159 -9.37 -19.89 -8.22
CA SER A 159 -8.36 -20.74 -7.56
C SER A 159 -7.05 -20.04 -7.20
N ILE A 160 -6.70 -18.92 -7.84
CA ILE A 160 -5.39 -18.31 -7.65
C ILE A 160 -5.48 -17.21 -6.60
N PHE A 161 -4.65 -17.30 -5.56
CA PHE A 161 -4.52 -16.22 -4.58
C PHE A 161 -4.07 -14.91 -5.25
N GLY A 162 -4.94 -13.90 -5.16
CA GLY A 162 -4.77 -12.56 -5.74
C GLY A 162 -4.24 -11.50 -4.79
N GLY A 163 -4.04 -11.86 -3.52
CA GLY A 163 -3.64 -10.97 -2.43
C GLY A 163 -4.78 -10.69 -1.46
N TYR A 164 -4.47 -9.90 -0.44
CA TYR A 164 -5.48 -9.45 0.52
C TYR A 164 -6.15 -8.15 0.05
N GLY A 165 -7.41 -7.99 0.40
CA GLY A 165 -8.14 -6.75 0.34
C GLY A 165 -8.02 -6.00 1.65
N GLU A 166 -9.13 -5.45 2.14
CA GLU A 166 -9.17 -4.59 3.31
C GLU A 166 -9.48 -5.39 4.58
N VAL A 167 -8.91 -4.97 5.71
CA VAL A 167 -9.32 -5.43 7.03
C VAL A 167 -10.61 -4.69 7.39
N LYS A 168 -11.72 -5.41 7.56
CA LYS A 168 -13.03 -4.82 7.87
C LYS A 168 -13.21 -4.52 9.35
N SER A 169 -12.79 -5.48 10.18
CA SER A 169 -12.86 -5.36 11.63
C SER A 169 -11.75 -6.20 12.27
N ALA A 170 -11.33 -5.80 13.46
CA ALA A 170 -10.35 -6.53 14.24
C ALA A 170 -10.57 -6.30 15.73
N VAL A 171 -10.06 -7.23 16.54
CA VAL A 171 -9.93 -7.08 17.99
C VAL A 171 -8.62 -7.68 18.45
N PHE A 172 -7.90 -6.97 19.30
CA PHE A 172 -6.77 -7.48 20.08
C PHE A 172 -7.19 -7.56 21.55
N LYS A 173 -6.90 -8.69 22.18
CA LYS A 173 -7.01 -8.85 23.63
C LYS A 173 -5.59 -8.80 24.22
N HIS A 174 -5.33 -7.76 25.02
CA HIS A 174 -4.05 -7.54 25.69
C HIS A 174 -4.30 -7.14 27.14
N VAL A 175 -3.72 -7.93 28.07
CA VAL A 175 -3.84 -7.71 29.55
C VAL A 175 -5.31 -7.47 29.95
N ASP A 176 -6.20 -8.40 29.58
CA ASP A 176 -7.65 -8.37 29.85
C ASP A 176 -8.44 -7.17 29.28
N GLN A 177 -7.82 -6.40 28.40
CA GLN A 177 -8.49 -5.31 27.69
C GLN A 177 -8.65 -5.67 26.20
N ASP A 178 -9.85 -5.45 25.68
CA ASP A 178 -10.17 -5.61 24.25
C ASP A 178 -10.00 -4.30 23.51
N PHE A 179 -9.26 -4.35 22.41
CA PHE A 179 -9.01 -3.22 21.51
C PHE A 179 -9.68 -3.50 20.17
N TYR A 180 -10.88 -2.94 19.97
CA TYR A 180 -11.61 -3.11 18.71
C TYR A 180 -11.16 -2.10 17.65
N ALA A 181 -11.25 -2.52 16.40
CA ALA A 181 -11.06 -1.67 15.22
C ALA A 181 -12.12 -1.99 14.18
N PHE A 182 -12.88 -1.00 13.75
CA PHE A 182 -13.89 -1.11 12.71
C PHE A 182 -13.60 -0.12 11.59
N ARG A 183 -13.48 -0.63 10.36
CA ARG A 183 -13.30 0.20 9.17
C ARG A 183 -14.62 0.85 8.78
N PHE A 184 -14.62 2.16 8.66
CA PHE A 184 -15.82 2.92 8.33
C PHE A 184 -15.51 4.09 7.38
N LEU A 185 -16.50 4.46 6.55
CA LEU A 185 -16.38 5.57 5.60
C LEU A 185 -16.48 6.91 6.35
N ALA A 186 -15.33 7.50 6.63
CA ALA A 186 -15.21 8.74 7.37
C ALA A 186 -15.60 9.99 6.56
N ASP A 187 -15.34 9.95 5.25
CA ASP A 187 -15.65 11.02 4.30
C ASP A 187 -16.11 10.43 2.97
N SER A 188 -17.38 10.59 2.63
CA SER A 188 -17.97 10.07 1.40
C SER A 188 -17.56 10.86 0.15
N ILE A 189 -17.27 12.15 0.28
CA ILE A 189 -16.88 13.00 -0.86
C ILE A 189 -15.46 12.61 -1.33
N MET A 190 -14.55 12.42 -0.37
CA MET A 190 -13.16 12.03 -0.66
C MET A 190 -12.93 10.52 -0.64
N ASN A 191 -13.96 9.71 -0.41
CA ASN A 191 -13.91 8.26 -0.24
C ASN A 191 -12.80 7.83 0.76
N ILE A 192 -12.78 8.49 1.93
CA ILE A 192 -11.81 8.22 2.99
C ILE A 192 -12.42 7.26 4.00
N HIS A 193 -11.77 6.11 4.19
CA HIS A 193 -12.08 5.16 5.23
C HIS A 193 -11.06 5.28 6.36
N GLU A 194 -11.55 5.18 7.58
CA GLU A 194 -10.74 5.21 8.80
C GLU A 194 -11.17 4.10 9.75
N TYR A 195 -10.32 3.79 10.74
CA TYR A 195 -10.63 2.81 11.76
C TYR A 195 -11.02 3.50 13.07
N TYR A 196 -12.10 3.00 13.67
CA TYR A 196 -12.67 3.49 14.92
C TYR A 196 -12.83 2.34 15.91
N ASP A 197 -12.72 2.66 17.20
CA ASP A 197 -13.07 1.73 18.26
C ASP A 197 -14.61 1.59 18.41
N GLU A 198 -15.05 0.75 19.33
CA GLU A 198 -16.48 0.49 19.64
C GLU A 198 -17.22 1.73 20.15
N ASN A 199 -16.52 2.78 20.56
CA ASN A 199 -17.06 4.05 21.05
C ASN A 199 -17.03 5.17 19.98
N ALA A 200 -16.75 4.81 18.71
CA ALA A 200 -16.58 5.75 17.59
C ALA A 200 -15.38 6.70 17.75
N LYS A 201 -14.38 6.32 18.54
CA LYS A 201 -13.13 7.05 18.65
C LYS A 201 -12.15 6.54 17.57
N MET A 202 -11.60 7.44 16.78
CA MET A 202 -10.64 7.09 15.74
C MET A 202 -9.36 6.50 16.34
N LEU A 203 -8.91 5.35 15.82
CA LEU A 203 -7.70 4.67 16.30
C LEU A 203 -6.43 5.41 15.90
N ARG A 204 -6.42 6.07 14.76
CA ARG A 204 -5.25 6.84 14.31
C ARG A 204 -5.14 8.15 15.06
N SER A 205 -3.92 8.49 15.49
CA SER A 205 -3.61 9.86 15.90
C SER A 205 -3.63 10.78 14.69
N GLN A 206 -3.93 12.06 14.91
CA GLN A 206 -3.91 13.07 13.84
C GLN A 206 -2.52 13.19 13.19
N PHE A 207 -1.45 12.88 13.92
CA PHE A 207 -0.06 12.96 13.42
C PHE A 207 0.76 11.71 13.75
N LEU A 208 1.49 11.19 12.79
CA LEU A 208 2.50 10.16 13.03
C LEU A 208 3.70 10.73 13.80
N LYS A 209 4.29 9.93 14.69
CA LYS A 209 5.46 10.34 15.51
C LYS A 209 6.71 10.54 14.68
N ALA A 210 6.83 9.87 13.53
CA ALA A 210 7.99 9.93 12.66
C ALA A 210 7.59 10.00 11.17
N PRO A 211 8.38 10.67 10.33
CA PRO A 211 8.17 10.74 8.89
C PRO A 211 8.73 9.53 8.12
N ILE A 212 9.18 8.49 8.82
CA ILE A 212 9.75 7.24 8.28
C ILE A 212 9.15 6.08 9.06
N LYS A 213 8.68 5.04 8.36
CA LYS A 213 8.02 3.88 9.00
C LYS A 213 9.00 2.97 9.76
N PHE A 214 10.19 2.71 9.20
CA PHE A 214 11.11 1.68 9.71
C PHE A 214 12.57 2.09 9.57
N GLN A 215 13.44 1.48 10.41
CA GLN A 215 14.90 1.58 10.32
C GLN A 215 15.42 3.01 10.31
N TYR A 216 15.02 3.82 11.27
CA TYR A 216 15.56 5.14 11.48
C TYR A 216 16.18 5.29 12.88
N ARG A 217 17.06 6.27 13.02
CA ARG A 217 17.62 6.72 14.28
C ARG A 217 17.42 8.23 14.40
N ILE A 218 16.98 8.71 15.56
CA ILE A 218 16.99 10.16 15.84
C ILE A 218 18.43 10.59 16.06
N SER A 219 19.00 11.30 15.08
CA SER A 219 20.40 11.77 15.12
C SER A 219 20.53 13.15 15.75
N SER A 220 19.47 13.99 15.69
CA SER A 220 19.46 15.31 16.34
C SER A 220 18.03 15.70 16.69
N ARG A 221 17.80 16.09 17.93
CA ARG A 221 16.48 16.57 18.40
C ARG A 221 16.33 18.07 18.18
N TYR A 222 15.09 18.56 18.29
CA TYR A 222 14.78 19.97 18.35
C TYR A 222 15.54 20.61 19.54
N ASN A 223 16.36 21.64 19.26
CA ASN A 223 17.15 22.32 20.28
C ASN A 223 17.48 23.76 19.85
N LEU A 224 16.90 24.73 20.53
CA LEU A 224 17.13 26.16 20.27
C LEU A 224 18.51 26.66 20.73
N ARG A 225 19.15 25.92 21.60
CA ARG A 225 20.49 26.28 22.17
C ARG A 225 21.56 25.30 21.70
N ARG A 226 21.38 24.64 20.55
CA ARG A 226 22.35 23.69 20.00
C ARG A 226 23.67 24.37 19.71
N ARG A 227 24.74 23.81 20.23
CA ARG A 227 26.13 24.19 19.93
C ARG A 227 26.75 23.12 19.05
N ILE A 228 27.51 23.53 18.02
CA ILE A 228 28.18 22.61 17.11
C ILE A 228 29.67 22.97 17.10
N ALA A 229 30.55 22.03 17.45
CA ALA A 229 31.99 22.22 17.48
C ALA A 229 32.56 22.71 16.15
N TYR A 230 32.10 22.20 15.02
CA TYR A 230 32.49 22.63 13.69
C TYR A 230 32.29 24.14 13.44
N TYR A 231 31.37 24.80 14.13
CA TYR A 231 31.12 26.24 14.03
C TYR A 231 31.67 27.00 15.23
N GLY A 232 32.75 26.51 15.87
CA GLY A 232 33.36 27.14 17.04
C GLY A 232 32.45 27.24 18.25
N ASN A 233 31.59 26.22 18.46
CA ASN A 233 30.63 26.14 19.58
C ASN A 233 29.61 27.30 19.64
N ARG A 234 29.43 28.03 18.55
CA ARG A 234 28.39 29.07 18.46
C ARG A 234 27.00 28.43 18.51
N ILE A 235 26.03 29.15 19.10
CA ILE A 235 24.65 28.71 19.14
C ILE A 235 24.07 28.71 17.72
N LYS A 236 23.69 27.53 17.24
CA LYS A 236 22.94 27.33 15.98
C LYS A 236 21.67 26.54 16.25
N PRO A 237 20.53 27.22 16.43
CA PRO A 237 19.26 26.60 16.74
C PRO A 237 18.89 25.52 15.71
N HIS A 238 18.49 24.36 16.20
CA HIS A 238 17.90 23.31 15.39
C HIS A 238 16.38 23.27 15.61
N LYS A 239 15.63 23.80 14.66
CA LYS A 239 14.16 23.95 14.74
C LYS A 239 13.42 22.77 14.09
N GLY A 240 13.96 21.56 14.24
CA GLY A 240 13.40 20.30 13.72
C GLY A 240 13.98 19.10 14.44
N THR A 241 13.57 17.92 14.07
CA THR A 241 14.11 16.63 14.52
C THR A 241 14.65 15.88 13.30
N ASP A 242 15.90 15.42 13.40
CA ASP A 242 16.58 14.72 12.32
C ASP A 242 16.42 13.20 12.48
N PHE A 243 15.77 12.59 11.53
CA PHE A 243 15.58 11.14 11.42
C PHE A 243 16.58 10.60 10.40
N ALA A 244 17.69 10.03 10.88
CA ALA A 244 18.72 9.44 10.03
C ALA A 244 18.27 8.07 9.51
N ALA A 245 18.38 7.90 8.19
CA ALA A 245 18.09 6.66 7.47
C ALA A 245 18.87 6.64 6.16
N ARG A 246 18.94 5.48 5.50
CA ARG A 246 19.67 5.33 4.24
C ARG A 246 19.06 6.21 3.14
N VAL A 247 19.92 6.72 2.24
CA VAL A 247 19.46 7.44 1.04
C VAL A 247 18.48 6.56 0.26
N GLY A 248 17.38 7.16 -0.21
CA GLY A 248 16.33 6.43 -0.92
C GLY A 248 15.21 5.87 -0.02
N THR A 249 15.39 5.84 1.32
CA THR A 249 14.32 5.44 2.25
C THR A 249 13.08 6.31 2.05
N PRO A 250 11.87 5.72 1.94
CA PRO A 250 10.63 6.48 1.78
C PRO A 250 10.36 7.43 2.94
N ILE A 251 10.03 8.68 2.62
CA ILE A 251 9.52 9.68 3.55
C ILE A 251 8.01 9.75 3.37
N ILE A 252 7.27 9.66 4.47
CA ILE A 252 5.80 9.68 4.49
C ILE A 252 5.24 10.96 5.09
N ALA A 253 4.06 11.36 4.62
CA ALA A 253 3.28 12.43 5.23
C ALA A 253 2.84 12.02 6.64
N THR A 254 3.20 12.79 7.65
CA THR A 254 2.86 12.47 9.05
C THR A 254 1.41 12.74 9.40
N ALA A 255 0.69 13.49 8.57
CA ALA A 255 -0.75 13.71 8.64
C ALA A 255 -1.30 14.02 7.25
N SER A 256 -2.62 13.84 7.06
CA SER A 256 -3.30 14.23 5.82
C SER A 256 -3.32 15.75 5.67
N GLY A 257 -3.20 16.24 4.44
CA GLY A 257 -3.22 17.68 4.17
C GLY A 257 -2.85 18.05 2.75
N THR A 258 -2.79 19.35 2.48
CA THR A 258 -2.42 19.89 1.16
C THR A 258 -0.96 20.32 1.12
N VAL A 259 -0.25 19.90 0.12
CA VAL A 259 1.14 20.32 -0.14
C VAL A 259 1.14 21.80 -0.51
N ILE A 260 1.69 22.64 0.36
CA ILE A 260 1.80 24.10 0.12
C ILE A 260 3.14 24.49 -0.51
N GLU A 261 4.17 23.68 -0.32
CA GLU A 261 5.48 23.86 -0.93
C GLU A 261 6.09 22.50 -1.32
N SER A 262 6.63 22.41 -2.54
CA SER A 262 7.45 21.30 -3.02
C SER A 262 8.54 21.90 -3.89
N ALA A 263 9.69 22.23 -3.28
CA ALA A 263 10.73 23.04 -3.90
C ALA A 263 12.15 22.62 -3.48
N ARG A 264 13.17 23.24 -4.11
CA ARG A 264 14.55 23.22 -3.64
C ARG A 264 14.94 24.66 -3.28
N LYS A 265 15.40 24.88 -2.02
CA LYS A 265 15.77 26.23 -1.59
C LYS A 265 16.87 26.19 -0.52
N GLY A 266 17.99 26.85 -0.80
CA GLY A 266 19.09 27.09 0.14
C GLY A 266 19.47 25.87 0.97
N GLY A 267 19.71 26.09 2.25
CA GLY A 267 20.09 25.04 3.20
C GLY A 267 19.07 23.93 3.43
N ASN A 268 17.79 24.13 3.08
CA ASN A 268 16.77 23.09 3.19
C ASN A 268 16.95 21.98 2.12
N GLY A 269 17.65 22.25 1.03
CA GLY A 269 17.76 21.34 -0.10
C GLY A 269 16.39 21.12 -0.76
N ASN A 270 16.15 19.91 -1.23
CA ASN A 270 14.81 19.48 -1.67
C ASN A 270 13.91 19.30 -0.45
N TYR A 271 12.73 19.90 -0.46
CA TYR A 271 11.79 19.79 0.65
C TYR A 271 10.34 19.81 0.22
N VAL A 272 9.50 19.29 1.07
CA VAL A 272 8.04 19.35 0.97
C VAL A 272 7.49 19.97 2.25
N LYS A 273 6.50 20.86 2.14
CA LYS A 273 5.73 21.40 3.27
C LYS A 273 4.25 21.16 3.04
N ILE A 274 3.59 20.60 4.07
CA ILE A 274 2.19 20.21 4.03
C ILE A 274 1.44 21.03 5.08
N LYS A 275 0.33 21.64 4.67
CA LYS A 275 -0.64 22.30 5.55
C LYS A 275 -1.74 21.31 5.88
N HIS A 276 -1.92 21.00 7.16
CA HIS A 276 -2.91 20.04 7.64
C HIS A 276 -4.24 20.72 8.02
N ASN A 277 -4.15 21.90 8.62
CA ASN A 277 -5.30 22.74 8.99
C ASN A 277 -4.84 24.18 9.26
N SER A 278 -5.68 25.01 9.90
CA SER A 278 -5.32 26.39 10.27
C SER A 278 -4.21 26.48 11.32
N THR A 279 -4.04 25.45 12.14
CA THR A 279 -3.09 25.41 13.27
C THR A 279 -1.75 24.76 12.91
N TYR A 280 -1.79 23.65 12.16
CA TYR A 280 -0.66 22.76 11.98
C TYR A 280 -0.18 22.66 10.54
N ALA A 281 1.14 22.65 10.38
CA ALA A 281 1.83 22.27 9.15
C ALA A 281 3.10 21.44 9.47
N THR A 282 3.55 20.63 8.53
CA THR A 282 4.80 19.87 8.63
C THR A 282 5.70 20.13 7.45
N GLN A 283 6.99 19.98 7.64
CA GLN A 283 7.99 20.22 6.60
C GLN A 283 9.10 19.16 6.69
N TYR A 284 9.49 18.65 5.53
CA TYR A 284 10.40 17.52 5.36
C TYR A 284 11.55 17.93 4.45
N LEU A 285 12.77 18.00 4.97
CA LEU A 285 13.92 18.60 4.30
C LEU A 285 14.94 17.53 3.86
N HIS A 286 15.92 17.99 3.09
CA HIS A 286 17.10 17.23 2.64
C HIS A 286 16.78 16.04 1.74
N MET A 287 15.58 16.02 1.11
CA MET A 287 15.14 14.92 0.26
C MET A 287 16.06 14.67 -0.94
N GLN A 288 16.22 13.41 -1.32
CA GLN A 288 16.82 13.04 -2.60
C GLN A 288 15.86 13.39 -3.75
N LYS A 289 14.61 12.90 -3.64
CA LYS A 289 13.55 13.13 -4.63
C LYS A 289 12.26 13.53 -3.93
N ARG A 290 11.56 14.49 -4.51
CA ARG A 290 10.20 14.86 -4.13
C ARG A 290 9.23 14.09 -5.03
N LYS A 291 8.19 13.49 -4.48
CA LYS A 291 7.20 12.68 -5.22
C LYS A 291 5.83 13.35 -5.31
N VAL A 292 5.69 14.54 -4.72
CA VAL A 292 4.43 15.31 -4.69
C VAL A 292 4.63 16.73 -5.18
N LYS A 293 3.56 17.37 -5.67
CA LYS A 293 3.56 18.73 -6.22
C LYS A 293 2.76 19.68 -5.31
N LYS A 294 3.06 20.99 -5.38
CA LYS A 294 2.25 22.02 -4.72
C LYS A 294 0.80 21.94 -5.18
N GLY A 295 -0.14 22.08 -4.24
CA GLY A 295 -1.58 21.93 -4.46
C GLY A 295 -2.11 20.50 -4.32
N GLN A 296 -1.26 19.48 -4.33
CA GLN A 296 -1.66 18.09 -4.19
C GLN A 296 -2.11 17.80 -2.75
N TYR A 297 -3.27 17.13 -2.61
CA TYR A 297 -3.68 16.55 -1.34
C TYR A 297 -2.97 15.21 -1.13
N VAL A 298 -2.50 14.98 0.10
CA VAL A 298 -1.87 13.73 0.54
C VAL A 298 -2.55 13.21 1.78
N LYS A 299 -2.69 11.90 1.88
CA LYS A 299 -3.19 11.22 3.09
C LYS A 299 -2.04 10.94 4.05
N GLN A 300 -2.35 10.79 5.34
CA GLN A 300 -1.37 10.31 6.32
C GLN A 300 -0.79 8.95 5.86
N GLY A 301 0.54 8.83 5.89
CA GLY A 301 1.23 7.63 5.42
C GLY A 301 1.61 7.62 3.93
N ASP A 302 1.11 8.54 3.11
CA ASP A 302 1.48 8.64 1.70
C ASP A 302 2.96 8.96 1.54
N ILE A 303 3.62 8.32 0.56
CA ILE A 303 5.03 8.58 0.25
C ILE A 303 5.15 9.91 -0.49
N ILE A 304 5.77 10.90 0.16
CA ILE A 304 5.96 12.27 -0.37
C ILE A 304 7.35 12.52 -0.96
N GLY A 305 8.29 11.61 -0.71
CA GLY A 305 9.66 11.71 -1.22
C GLY A 305 10.55 10.61 -0.69
N THR A 306 11.87 10.80 -0.83
CA THR A 306 12.88 9.87 -0.32
C THR A 306 13.97 10.61 0.44
N VAL A 307 14.53 9.96 1.47
CA VAL A 307 15.67 10.47 2.24
C VAL A 307 16.85 10.76 1.32
N GLY A 308 17.52 11.88 1.54
CA GLY A 308 18.69 12.31 0.78
C GLY A 308 19.71 13.04 1.64
N MET A 309 20.55 13.82 0.95
CA MET A 309 21.60 14.67 1.52
C MET A 309 21.64 16.02 0.80
N THR A 310 20.51 16.54 0.31
CA THR A 310 20.49 17.80 -0.41
C THR A 310 20.44 19.00 0.55
N GLY A 311 21.07 20.12 0.16
CA GLY A 311 21.16 21.29 1.02
C GLY A 311 22.28 21.22 2.03
N ASN A 312 22.10 21.87 3.20
CA ASN A 312 23.13 21.95 4.24
C ASN A 312 22.93 20.82 5.27
N THR A 313 23.62 19.70 5.06
CA THR A 313 23.52 18.49 5.89
C THR A 313 24.86 17.76 5.96
N GLY A 314 25.16 17.12 7.09
CA GLY A 314 26.37 16.33 7.31
C GLY A 314 26.20 14.82 7.06
N GLY A 315 25.00 14.35 6.69
CA GLY A 315 24.73 12.93 6.43
C GLY A 315 23.28 12.64 6.03
N PRO A 316 22.97 11.41 5.57
CA PRO A 316 21.64 11.07 5.11
C PRO A 316 20.61 11.12 6.24
N HIS A 317 19.60 11.99 6.11
CA HIS A 317 18.48 12.09 7.04
C HIS A 317 17.33 12.87 6.43
N VAL A 318 16.17 12.83 7.05
CA VAL A 318 15.11 13.83 6.89
C VAL A 318 15.05 14.71 8.12
N CYS A 319 15.20 16.02 7.93
CA CYS A 319 14.93 16.99 8.99
C CYS A 319 13.44 17.28 8.99
N TYR A 320 12.75 16.81 10.03
CA TYR A 320 11.32 16.95 10.21
C TYR A 320 11.02 18.17 11.08
N ARG A 321 10.28 19.13 10.51
CA ARG A 321 9.86 20.35 11.22
C ARG A 321 8.35 20.35 11.41
N PHE A 322 7.93 20.60 12.62
CA PHE A 322 6.53 20.70 13.01
C PHE A 322 6.17 22.15 13.32
N TRP A 323 5.11 22.65 12.70
CA TRP A 323 4.66 24.03 12.79
C TRP A 323 3.32 24.08 13.49
N LYS A 324 3.19 24.94 14.52
CA LYS A 324 1.95 25.25 15.23
C LYS A 324 1.76 26.76 15.23
N HIS A 325 0.62 27.25 14.74
CA HIS A 325 0.33 28.67 14.58
C HIS A 325 1.50 29.45 13.92
N GLY A 326 2.09 28.91 12.88
CA GLY A 326 3.18 29.55 12.13
C GLY A 326 4.55 29.53 12.84
N ARG A 327 4.69 28.89 14.00
CA ARG A 327 5.96 28.74 14.72
C ARG A 327 6.42 27.28 14.73
N GLN A 328 7.72 27.06 14.64
CA GLN A 328 8.31 25.71 14.75
C GLN A 328 8.36 25.29 16.22
N VAL A 329 7.86 24.09 16.52
CA VAL A 329 7.82 23.49 17.85
C VAL A 329 8.44 22.10 17.83
N ASP A 330 8.79 21.57 19.01
CA ASP A 330 9.32 20.20 19.16
C ASP A 330 8.19 19.17 18.98
N PRO A 331 8.18 18.39 17.87
CA PRO A 331 7.12 17.42 17.61
C PRO A 331 7.06 16.29 18.65
N LEU A 332 8.16 16.02 19.35
CA LEU A 332 8.25 14.95 20.33
C LEU A 332 7.76 15.38 21.74
N ARG A 333 7.65 16.67 21.97
CA ARG A 333 7.14 17.26 23.23
C ARG A 333 5.75 17.88 23.07
N GLU A 334 5.33 18.16 21.84
CA GLU A 334 4.02 18.73 21.59
C GLU A 334 2.93 17.71 21.95
N LYS A 335 1.95 18.15 22.72
CA LYS A 335 0.71 17.39 22.92
C LYS A 335 -0.08 17.45 21.60
N LEU A 336 0.14 16.45 20.76
CA LEU A 336 -0.55 16.35 19.50
C LEU A 336 -2.04 16.09 19.76
N PRO A 337 -2.94 16.76 19.01
CA PRO A 337 -4.36 16.56 19.19
C PRO A 337 -4.72 15.09 18.91
N ALA A 338 -5.63 14.56 19.69
CA ALA A 338 -6.30 13.31 19.37
C ALA A 338 -6.91 13.41 17.96
N ALA A 339 -7.11 12.28 17.31
CA ALA A 339 -7.84 12.26 16.05
C ALA A 339 -9.17 13.02 16.19
N LYS A 340 -9.63 13.61 15.09
CA LYS A 340 -10.93 14.28 15.09
C LYS A 340 -11.99 13.28 15.51
N PRO A 341 -12.85 13.60 16.48
CA PRO A 341 -13.96 12.73 16.85
C PRO A 341 -14.87 12.55 15.62
N MET A 342 -15.55 11.43 15.54
CA MET A 342 -16.59 11.20 14.55
C MET A 342 -17.67 12.28 14.70
N LYS A 343 -18.20 12.76 13.57
CA LYS A 343 -19.28 13.75 13.58
C LYS A 343 -20.51 13.15 14.29
N GLU A 344 -21.14 13.90 15.19
CA GLU A 344 -22.23 13.39 16.05
C GLU A 344 -23.39 12.77 15.26
N HIS A 345 -23.74 13.33 14.09
CA HIS A 345 -24.84 12.80 13.27
C HIS A 345 -24.47 11.47 12.56
N ILE A 346 -23.19 11.14 12.43
CA ILE A 346 -22.70 9.88 11.81
C ILE A 346 -22.57 8.78 12.88
N LYS A 347 -22.32 9.14 14.12
CA LYS A 347 -22.07 8.20 15.21
C LYS A 347 -23.16 7.14 15.41
N PRO A 348 -24.47 7.46 15.38
CA PRO A 348 -25.51 6.42 15.48
C PRO A 348 -25.44 5.41 14.32
N VAL A 349 -25.21 5.88 13.10
CA VAL A 349 -25.05 5.01 11.90
C VAL A 349 -23.85 4.09 12.05
N PHE A 350 -22.72 4.62 12.53
CA PHE A 350 -21.52 3.85 12.80
C PHE A 350 -21.78 2.77 13.86
N LEU A 351 -22.38 3.14 15.00
CA LEU A 351 -22.64 2.20 16.09
C LEU A 351 -23.59 1.08 15.68
N ASP A 352 -24.58 1.37 14.84
CA ASP A 352 -25.46 0.34 14.30
C ASP A 352 -24.72 -0.58 13.31
N PHE A 353 -23.95 0.01 12.38
CA PHE A 353 -23.12 -0.74 11.44
C PHE A 353 -22.15 -1.71 12.15
N THR A 354 -21.55 -1.30 13.25
CA THR A 354 -20.50 -2.09 13.93
C THR A 354 -21.07 -3.24 14.79
N LYS A 355 -22.38 -3.22 15.14
CA LYS A 355 -23.01 -4.27 15.96
C LYS A 355 -22.80 -5.69 15.39
N SER A 356 -23.05 -5.85 14.09
CA SER A 356 -22.91 -7.14 13.42
C SER A 356 -21.45 -7.59 13.32
N LEU A 357 -20.55 -6.66 13.05
CA LEU A 357 -19.10 -6.93 12.95
C LEU A 357 -18.51 -7.28 14.32
N LYS A 358 -18.95 -6.58 15.37
CA LYS A 358 -18.54 -6.90 16.74
C LYS A 358 -19.02 -8.30 17.15
N LEU A 359 -20.30 -8.60 16.90
CA LEU A 359 -20.86 -9.91 17.19
C LEU A 359 -20.10 -11.02 16.42
N GLN A 360 -19.74 -10.80 15.18
CA GLN A 360 -18.95 -11.73 14.38
C GLN A 360 -17.58 -12.01 15.01
N LEU A 361 -16.88 -10.98 15.50
CA LEU A 361 -15.59 -11.13 16.18
C LEU A 361 -15.74 -11.85 17.53
N ASP A 362 -16.75 -11.49 18.33
CA ASP A 362 -16.96 -12.02 19.68
C ASP A 362 -17.38 -13.50 19.65
N GLN A 363 -18.25 -13.88 18.71
CA GLN A 363 -18.77 -15.23 18.57
C GLN A 363 -17.86 -16.19 17.78
N PHE A 364 -16.85 -15.67 17.09
CA PHE A 364 -15.94 -16.54 16.36
C PHE A 364 -15.06 -17.34 17.31
N HIS A 365 -15.23 -18.66 17.26
CA HIS A 365 -14.37 -19.64 17.93
C HIS A 365 -13.96 -20.69 16.90
N PRO A 366 -12.69 -20.76 16.50
CA PRO A 366 -12.24 -21.81 15.59
C PRO A 366 -12.45 -23.17 16.26
N LYS A 367 -13.17 -24.08 15.60
CA LYS A 367 -13.30 -25.46 16.07
C LYS A 367 -11.90 -26.05 16.19
N LEU A 368 -11.58 -26.57 17.38
CA LEU A 368 -10.32 -27.25 17.67
C LEU A 368 -10.03 -28.30 16.58
N LYS A 369 -8.87 -28.17 15.91
CA LYS A 369 -8.27 -29.11 14.93
C LYS A 369 -8.48 -28.86 13.43
N THR A 370 -8.71 -27.69 12.99
CA THR A 370 -8.31 -27.29 11.62
C THR A 370 -8.23 -25.76 11.58
N HIS A 371 -7.26 -25.19 10.89
CA HIS A 371 -7.23 -23.76 10.57
C HIS A 371 -8.44 -23.46 9.67
N THR A 372 -9.63 -23.38 10.27
CA THR A 372 -10.89 -23.25 9.53
C THR A 372 -11.09 -21.78 9.18
N ILE A 373 -10.72 -21.45 7.97
CA ILE A 373 -11.08 -20.20 7.34
C ILE A 373 -12.52 -20.37 6.85
N THR A 374 -13.50 -19.76 7.53
CA THR A 374 -14.88 -19.77 7.05
C THR A 374 -15.04 -18.68 6.01
N ALA A 375 -15.23 -19.05 4.75
CA ALA A 375 -15.47 -18.14 3.65
C ALA A 375 -16.97 -17.82 3.54
N LYS A 376 -17.33 -16.54 3.57
CA LYS A 376 -18.65 -16.06 3.18
C LYS A 376 -18.52 -15.39 1.80
N VAL A 377 -19.13 -15.98 0.79
CA VAL A 377 -19.14 -15.40 -0.56
C VAL A 377 -20.10 -14.21 -0.54
N ILE A 378 -19.60 -13.02 -0.77
CA ILE A 378 -20.42 -11.83 -1.00
C ILE A 378 -20.61 -11.71 -2.51
N ALA A 379 -21.80 -12.08 -3.01
CA ALA A 379 -22.18 -11.75 -4.38
C ALA A 379 -22.38 -10.22 -4.46
N GLN A 380 -21.58 -9.56 -5.26
CA GLN A 380 -21.85 -8.18 -5.67
C GLN A 380 -22.83 -8.25 -6.85
N ASN A 381 -24.04 -7.75 -6.66
CA ASN A 381 -24.95 -7.36 -7.72
C ASN A 381 -24.53 -6.04 -8.34
#